data_d570f8f46cafcb41de4c9eafce1df96b
#
_entry.id   d570f8f46cafcb41de4c9eafce1df96b
#
_cell.length_a   1.000
_cell.length_b   1.000
_cell.length_c   1.000
_cell.angle_alpha   90.00
_cell.angle_beta   90.00
_cell.angle_gamma   90.00
#
_symmetry.space_group_name_H-M   'P 1'
#
loop_
_entity.id
_entity.type
_entity.pdbx_description
1 polymer ?
#
loop_
_entity_poly.entity_id
_entity_poly.type
_entity_poly.pdbx_seq_one_letter_code
_entity_poly.pdbx_strand_id
1 'polypeptide(L)'
;TIQFMAAPTAVPDDLVQPGHVFPLRARPGGVLQRAGHTEAAVDLVTLAGGRPIGVICEIMNDDGTMARLPQLLTFARKHRLKLCTIEDLIEYRRTREKLVERVEVVKLPTDYGDFDLYLYRSKLDAQNHLALVRGDVAGKPGVLVRVHSECLTGDVFGSRRCDCGPQLHQAMRQVAEAGCGVI
;
A
#
# COMPACT_ATOMS: atom_id res chain seq x y z
N THR A 1 -0.28 -23.55 22.82
CA THR A 1 -0.98 -23.41 21.53
C THR A 1 -0.39 -22.27 20.70
N ILE A 2 -0.38 -21.00 21.16
CA ILE A 2 0.08 -19.83 20.39
C ILE A 2 1.54 -19.98 19.95
N GLN A 3 2.46 -20.32 20.85
CA GLN A 3 3.87 -20.56 20.51
C GLN A 3 4.03 -21.67 19.47
N PHE A 4 3.18 -22.69 19.57
CA PHE A 4 3.18 -23.80 18.63
C PHE A 4 2.69 -23.37 17.24
N MET A 5 1.57 -22.62 17.17
CA MET A 5 1.08 -22.04 15.91
C MET A 5 2.13 -21.13 15.24
N ALA A 6 2.98 -20.49 16.01
CA ALA A 6 4.09 -19.68 15.51
C ALA A 6 5.31 -20.51 15.07
N ALA A 7 5.36 -21.81 15.31
CA ALA A 7 6.49 -22.66 14.92
C ALA A 7 6.51 -22.90 13.40
N PRO A 8 7.68 -22.89 12.73
CA PRO A 8 7.77 -23.15 11.30
C PRO A 8 7.40 -24.58 10.90
N THR A 9 7.39 -25.47 11.88
CA THR A 9 7.09 -26.90 11.72
C THR A 9 5.64 -27.24 12.03
N ALA A 10 4.82 -26.25 12.43
CA ALA A 10 3.42 -26.47 12.73
C ALA A 10 2.63 -26.93 11.49
N VAL A 11 1.86 -28.00 11.65
CA VAL A 11 0.95 -28.51 10.62
C VAL A 11 -0.49 -28.49 11.15
N PRO A 12 -1.51 -28.49 10.28
CA PRO A 12 -2.91 -28.43 10.71
C PRO A 12 -3.30 -29.51 11.73
N ASP A 13 -2.75 -30.71 11.60
CA ASP A 13 -3.05 -31.86 12.47
C ASP A 13 -2.52 -31.71 13.90
N ASP A 14 -1.66 -30.74 14.14
CA ASP A 14 -1.18 -30.42 15.46
C ASP A 14 -2.19 -29.63 16.31
N LEU A 15 -3.28 -29.16 15.69
CA LEU A 15 -4.31 -28.35 16.31
C LEU A 15 -5.62 -29.13 16.39
N VAL A 16 -6.13 -29.27 17.62
CA VAL A 16 -7.39 -29.96 17.87
C VAL A 16 -8.59 -29.02 17.62
N GLN A 17 -9.61 -29.51 16.93
CA GLN A 17 -10.86 -28.83 16.70
C GLN A 17 -12.03 -29.63 17.34
N PRO A 18 -12.92 -28.94 18.09
CA PRO A 18 -12.98 -27.52 18.42
C PRO A 18 -11.90 -27.09 19.43
N GLY A 19 -11.50 -25.80 19.39
CA GLY A 19 -10.48 -25.25 20.29
C GLY A 19 -10.89 -23.89 20.88
N HIS A 20 -10.08 -23.39 21.82
CA HIS A 20 -10.32 -22.13 22.52
C HIS A 20 -9.61 -20.91 21.90
N VAL A 21 -8.73 -21.14 20.94
CA VAL A 21 -8.00 -20.09 20.22
C VAL A 21 -8.62 -19.92 18.84
N PHE A 22 -9.05 -18.69 18.51
CA PHE A 22 -9.62 -18.36 17.21
C PHE A 22 -8.57 -17.73 16.31
N PRO A 23 -8.01 -18.48 15.35
CA PRO A 23 -7.06 -17.89 14.42
C PRO A 23 -7.78 -16.98 13.43
N LEU A 24 -7.26 -15.75 13.27
CA LEU A 24 -7.71 -14.78 12.28
C LEU A 24 -6.63 -14.64 11.22
N ARG A 25 -7.02 -14.70 9.96
CA ARG A 25 -6.10 -14.52 8.84
C ARG A 25 -6.05 -13.06 8.42
N ALA A 26 -4.88 -12.42 8.60
CA ALA A 26 -4.62 -11.09 8.08
C ALA A 26 -4.56 -11.09 6.54
N ARG A 27 -4.91 -9.97 5.91
CA ARG A 27 -4.71 -9.76 4.48
C ARG A 27 -3.21 -9.66 4.17
N PRO A 28 -2.72 -10.19 3.03
CA PRO A 28 -1.29 -10.20 2.70
C PRO A 28 -0.66 -8.80 2.66
N GLY A 29 -1.39 -7.78 2.23
CA GLY A 29 -0.94 -6.38 2.23
C GLY A 29 -0.98 -5.69 3.60
N GLY A 30 -1.41 -6.39 4.67
CA GLY A 30 -1.52 -5.83 6.01
C GLY A 30 -2.47 -4.64 6.08
N VAL A 31 -2.16 -3.66 6.94
CA VAL A 31 -2.99 -2.45 7.12
C VAL A 31 -3.12 -1.60 5.84
N LEU A 32 -2.22 -1.77 4.88
CA LEU A 32 -2.30 -1.06 3.59
C LEU A 32 -3.40 -1.62 2.68
N GLN A 33 -3.80 -2.86 2.87
CA GLN A 33 -4.89 -3.50 2.14
C GLN A 33 -6.21 -3.48 2.93
N ARG A 34 -6.13 -3.65 4.25
CA ARG A 34 -7.28 -3.60 5.16
C ARG A 34 -6.87 -2.92 6.46
N ALA A 35 -7.46 -1.76 6.74
CA ALA A 35 -7.20 -0.98 7.96
C ALA A 35 -7.86 -1.63 9.19
N GLY A 36 -7.36 -2.80 9.60
CA GLY A 36 -7.89 -3.59 10.71
C GLY A 36 -6.85 -3.94 11.76
N HIS A 37 -7.31 -4.21 13.00
CA HIS A 37 -6.42 -4.60 14.12
C HIS A 37 -5.73 -5.94 13.88
N THR A 38 -6.35 -6.87 13.16
CA THR A 38 -5.76 -8.16 12.77
C THR A 38 -4.51 -7.92 11.92
N GLU A 39 -4.64 -7.06 10.90
CA GLU A 39 -3.55 -6.68 10.03
C GLU A 39 -2.48 -5.90 10.79
N ALA A 40 -2.89 -4.95 11.64
CA ALA A 40 -1.97 -4.15 12.44
C ALA A 40 -1.12 -5.01 13.39
N ALA A 41 -1.69 -6.04 14.00
CA ALA A 41 -0.96 -6.95 14.87
C ALA A 41 0.15 -7.70 14.12
N VAL A 42 -0.17 -8.23 12.94
CA VAL A 42 0.80 -8.94 12.10
C VAL A 42 1.88 -7.99 11.58
N ASP A 43 1.49 -6.80 11.12
CA ASP A 43 2.41 -5.77 10.62
C ASP A 43 3.40 -5.32 11.70
N LEU A 44 2.92 -5.02 12.90
CA LEU A 44 3.77 -4.59 14.01
C LEU A 44 4.80 -5.66 14.39
N VAL A 45 4.38 -6.92 14.47
CA VAL A 45 5.30 -8.02 14.77
C VAL A 45 6.34 -8.20 13.65
N THR A 46 5.91 -8.10 12.40
CA THR A 46 6.80 -8.21 11.23
C THR A 46 7.81 -7.06 11.18
N LEU A 47 7.36 -5.83 11.41
CA LEU A 47 8.22 -4.64 11.46
C LEU A 47 9.22 -4.69 12.62
N ALA A 48 8.86 -5.37 13.72
CA ALA A 48 9.76 -5.65 14.83
C ALA A 48 10.76 -6.81 14.57
N GLY A 49 10.75 -7.41 13.37
CA GLY A 49 11.61 -8.54 13.00
C GLY A 49 11.12 -9.90 13.53
N GLY A 50 9.88 -9.97 14.01
CA GLY A 50 9.23 -11.19 14.45
C GLY A 50 8.57 -11.97 13.31
N ARG A 51 8.05 -13.15 13.63
CA ARG A 51 7.24 -13.93 12.70
C ARG A 51 5.86 -13.29 12.53
N PRO A 52 5.22 -13.40 11.35
CA PRO A 52 3.96 -12.71 11.04
C PRO A 52 2.75 -13.33 11.78
N ILE A 53 2.85 -13.46 13.09
CA ILE A 53 1.80 -13.93 13.99
C ILE A 53 1.75 -13.00 15.20
N GLY A 54 0.59 -12.41 15.47
CA GLY A 54 0.35 -11.55 16.61
C GLY A 54 -0.83 -12.05 17.46
N VAL A 55 -0.83 -11.70 18.73
CA VAL A 55 -1.97 -11.94 19.63
C VAL A 55 -2.66 -10.60 19.87
N ILE A 56 -3.97 -10.59 19.74
CA ILE A 56 -4.81 -9.43 19.99
C ILE A 56 -5.81 -9.74 21.11
N CYS A 57 -6.10 -8.76 21.93
CA CYS A 57 -7.10 -8.83 22.99
C CYS A 57 -7.73 -7.45 23.17
N GLU A 58 -9.04 -7.40 23.16
CA GLU A 58 -9.78 -6.18 23.46
C GLU A 58 -9.64 -5.81 24.94
N ILE A 59 -9.59 -4.50 25.21
CA ILE A 59 -9.55 -3.95 26.57
C ILE A 59 -10.95 -3.55 26.99
N MET A 60 -11.47 -4.20 28.04
CA MET A 60 -12.75 -3.88 28.67
C MET A 60 -12.54 -2.99 29.90
N ASN A 61 -13.52 -2.14 30.16
CA ASN A 61 -13.66 -1.43 31.42
C ASN A 61 -14.21 -2.37 32.53
N ASP A 62 -14.09 -1.96 33.78
CA ASP A 62 -14.57 -2.74 34.94
C ASP A 62 -16.10 -2.98 34.92
N ASP A 63 -16.85 -2.13 34.23
CA ASP A 63 -18.29 -2.23 34.05
C ASP A 63 -18.70 -3.18 32.89
N GLY A 64 -17.72 -3.82 32.19
CA GLY A 64 -17.94 -4.72 31.07
C GLY A 64 -18.09 -4.03 29.72
N THR A 65 -18.06 -2.70 29.66
CA THR A 65 -18.07 -1.97 28.38
C THR A 65 -16.68 -1.99 27.73
N MET A 66 -16.64 -1.85 26.40
CA MET A 66 -15.36 -1.79 25.68
C MET A 66 -14.70 -0.44 25.89
N ALA A 67 -13.42 -0.45 26.30
CA ALA A 67 -12.63 0.76 26.46
C ALA A 67 -12.49 1.51 25.13
N ARG A 68 -12.68 2.83 25.18
CA ARG A 68 -12.51 3.75 24.05
C ARG A 68 -11.29 4.63 24.27
N LEU A 69 -10.93 5.44 23.28
CA LEU A 69 -9.68 6.21 23.29
C LEU A 69 -9.38 6.93 24.63
N PRO A 70 -10.32 7.64 25.29
CA PRO A 70 -10.02 8.30 26.55
C PRO A 70 -9.59 7.32 27.66
N GLN A 71 -10.28 6.17 27.77
CA GLN A 71 -9.95 5.11 28.73
C GLN A 71 -8.64 4.43 28.36
N LEU A 72 -8.42 4.14 27.08
CA LEU A 72 -7.19 3.52 26.55
C LEU A 72 -5.96 4.39 26.82
N LEU A 73 -6.05 5.71 26.71
CA LEU A 73 -4.97 6.64 27.06
C LEU A 73 -4.60 6.54 28.54
N THR A 74 -5.61 6.46 29.41
CA THR A 74 -5.41 6.29 30.85
C THR A 74 -4.80 4.94 31.17
N PHE A 75 -5.33 3.88 30.57
CA PHE A 75 -4.82 2.51 30.70
C PHE A 75 -3.36 2.39 30.24
N ALA A 76 -3.05 2.93 29.07
CA ALA A 76 -1.70 2.90 28.53
C ALA A 76 -0.69 3.61 29.44
N ARG A 77 -1.04 4.77 30.02
CA ARG A 77 -0.21 5.48 31.00
C ARG A 77 0.00 4.67 32.27
N LYS A 78 -1.08 4.12 32.84
CA LYS A 78 -1.06 3.31 34.06
C LYS A 78 -0.14 2.09 33.91
N HIS A 79 -0.21 1.42 32.77
CA HIS A 79 0.54 0.19 32.51
C HIS A 79 1.82 0.39 31.71
N ARG A 80 2.21 1.65 31.43
CA ARG A 80 3.41 2.01 30.63
C ARG A 80 3.44 1.34 29.27
N LEU A 81 2.27 1.24 28.62
CA LEU A 81 2.13 0.68 27.28
C LEU A 81 2.27 1.77 26.23
N LYS A 82 2.80 1.38 25.07
CA LYS A 82 2.79 2.23 23.88
C LYS A 82 1.41 2.17 23.24
N LEU A 83 0.99 3.27 22.63
CA LEU A 83 -0.25 3.38 21.90
C LEU A 83 0.08 3.96 20.52
N CYS A 84 -0.44 3.33 19.48
CA CYS A 84 -0.41 3.83 18.12
C CYS A 84 -1.78 3.65 17.47
N THR A 85 -2.07 4.42 16.45
CA THR A 85 -3.28 4.25 15.64
C THR A 85 -2.98 3.41 14.39
N ILE A 86 -4.01 2.82 13.80
CA ILE A 86 -3.87 2.15 12.50
C ILE A 86 -3.49 3.17 11.41
N GLU A 87 -3.98 4.40 11.51
CA GLU A 87 -3.65 5.50 10.61
C GLU A 87 -2.16 5.81 10.62
N ASP A 88 -1.56 5.97 11.82
CA ASP A 88 -0.11 6.18 11.97
C ASP A 88 0.71 5.02 11.37
N LEU A 89 0.23 3.79 11.55
CA LEU A 89 0.90 2.61 11.00
C LEU A 89 0.82 2.57 9.47
N ILE A 90 -0.32 2.95 8.90
CA ILE A 90 -0.49 3.09 7.45
C ILE A 90 0.47 4.14 6.89
N GLU A 91 0.53 5.31 7.51
CA GLU A 91 1.44 6.38 7.10
C GLU A 91 2.91 5.95 7.21
N TYR A 92 3.27 5.32 8.33
CA TYR A 92 4.62 4.78 8.54
C TYR A 92 5.02 3.80 7.42
N ARG A 93 4.14 2.86 7.06
CA ARG A 93 4.42 1.88 6.02
C ARG A 93 4.49 2.52 4.64
N ARG A 94 3.54 3.44 4.31
CA ARG A 94 3.52 4.16 3.02
C ARG A 94 4.77 4.98 2.75
N THR A 95 5.33 5.59 3.78
CA THR A 95 6.52 6.43 3.65
C THR A 95 7.83 5.65 3.60
N ARG A 96 7.86 4.42 4.09
CA ARG A 96 9.09 3.60 4.23
C ARG A 96 9.16 2.42 3.29
N GLU A 97 8.04 1.90 2.83
CA GLU A 97 8.01 0.74 1.96
C GLU A 97 7.92 1.13 0.49
N LYS A 98 8.66 0.43 -0.36
CA LYS A 98 8.52 0.54 -1.80
C LYS A 98 7.35 -0.35 -2.25
N LEU A 99 6.19 0.28 -2.44
CA LEU A 99 4.91 -0.41 -2.70
C LEU A 99 4.69 -0.77 -4.17
N VAL A 100 5.58 -0.35 -5.06
CA VAL A 100 5.54 -0.66 -6.48
C VAL A 100 6.83 -1.33 -6.94
N GLU A 101 6.73 -2.23 -7.90
CA GLU A 101 7.84 -2.93 -8.54
C GLU A 101 7.84 -2.60 -10.03
N ARG A 102 9.00 -2.19 -10.56
CA ARG A 102 9.17 -2.04 -12.00
C ARG A 102 9.34 -3.40 -12.64
N VAL A 103 8.41 -3.75 -13.53
CA VAL A 103 8.36 -5.06 -14.19
C VAL A 103 9.10 -5.05 -15.50
N GLU A 104 8.87 -4.01 -16.33
CA GLU A 104 9.36 -3.95 -17.71
C GLU A 104 9.63 -2.51 -18.14
N VAL A 105 10.50 -2.34 -19.11
CA VAL A 105 10.74 -1.07 -19.80
C VAL A 105 10.81 -1.33 -21.30
N VAL A 106 10.01 -0.63 -22.08
CA VAL A 106 9.99 -0.76 -23.54
C VAL A 106 10.03 0.61 -24.21
N LYS A 107 10.51 0.66 -25.45
CA LYS A 107 10.44 1.87 -26.28
C LYS A 107 9.02 2.06 -26.78
N LEU A 108 8.49 3.26 -26.64
CA LEU A 108 7.16 3.65 -27.09
C LEU A 108 7.27 4.84 -28.06
N PRO A 109 7.39 4.61 -29.37
CA PRO A 109 7.25 5.70 -30.35
C PRO A 109 5.80 6.16 -30.41
N THR A 110 5.58 7.47 -30.42
CA THR A 110 4.24 8.07 -30.49
C THR A 110 4.25 9.27 -31.43
N ASP A 111 3.07 9.72 -31.86
CA ASP A 111 2.91 10.95 -32.68
C ASP A 111 3.37 12.21 -31.94
N TYR A 112 3.58 12.13 -30.63
CA TYR A 112 4.01 13.26 -29.79
C TYR A 112 5.51 13.20 -29.45
N GLY A 113 6.18 12.14 -29.85
CA GLY A 113 7.60 11.87 -29.61
C GLY A 113 7.85 10.46 -29.06
N ASP A 114 9.11 10.12 -28.91
CA ASP A 114 9.54 8.83 -28.40
C ASP A 114 9.66 8.88 -26.87
N PHE A 115 9.09 7.88 -26.21
CA PHE A 115 9.14 7.70 -24.77
C PHE A 115 9.71 6.32 -24.42
N ASP A 116 10.22 6.19 -23.21
CA ASP A 116 10.40 4.89 -22.55
C ASP A 116 9.15 4.63 -21.70
N LEU A 117 8.45 3.52 -21.99
CA LEU A 117 7.29 3.08 -21.22
C LEU A 117 7.75 2.14 -20.11
N TYR A 118 7.57 2.56 -18.88
CA TYR A 118 7.86 1.79 -17.69
C TYR A 118 6.58 1.18 -17.16
N LEU A 119 6.57 -0.15 -17.04
CA LEU A 119 5.47 -0.88 -16.40
C LEU A 119 5.82 -1.12 -14.95
N TYR A 120 4.96 -0.66 -14.07
CA TYR A 120 5.01 -0.93 -12.63
C TYR A 120 3.83 -1.79 -12.20
N ARG A 121 4.08 -2.68 -11.26
CA ARG A 121 3.05 -3.49 -10.59
C ARG A 121 2.96 -3.07 -9.13
N SER A 122 1.74 -2.82 -8.66
CA SER A 122 1.48 -2.60 -7.24
C SER A 122 1.62 -3.92 -6.46
N LYS A 123 2.26 -3.85 -5.28
CA LYS A 123 2.38 -4.99 -4.37
C LYS A 123 1.13 -5.20 -3.50
N LEU A 124 0.20 -4.23 -3.51
CA LEU A 124 -0.98 -4.24 -2.64
C LEU A 124 -2.21 -4.88 -3.30
N ASP A 125 -2.43 -4.60 -4.57
CA ASP A 125 -3.64 -4.95 -5.30
C ASP A 125 -3.38 -5.56 -6.69
N ALA A 126 -2.11 -5.78 -7.01
CA ALA A 126 -1.66 -6.30 -8.31
C ALA A 126 -2.07 -5.43 -9.52
N GLN A 127 -2.49 -4.18 -9.29
CA GLN A 127 -2.75 -3.24 -10.39
C GLN A 127 -1.46 -2.84 -11.09
N ASN A 128 -1.57 -2.57 -12.38
CA ASN A 128 -0.47 -2.09 -13.19
C ASN A 128 -0.57 -0.57 -13.35
N HIS A 129 0.58 0.09 -13.27
CA HIS A 129 0.72 1.52 -13.53
C HIS A 129 1.77 1.73 -14.60
N LEU A 130 1.54 2.70 -15.47
CA LEU A 130 2.45 3.05 -16.53
C LEU A 130 3.13 4.38 -16.23
N ALA A 131 4.40 4.52 -16.63
CA ALA A 131 5.05 5.81 -16.67
C ALA A 131 5.72 5.98 -18.04
N LEU A 132 5.33 7.03 -18.78
CA LEU A 132 5.98 7.44 -20.00
C LEU A 132 7.10 8.40 -19.62
N VAL A 133 8.33 7.97 -19.86
CA VAL A 133 9.53 8.71 -19.45
C VAL A 133 10.26 9.23 -20.68
N ARG A 134 10.62 10.51 -20.69
CA ARG A 134 11.48 11.12 -21.70
C ARG A 134 12.76 11.60 -21.03
N GLY A 135 13.90 11.20 -21.61
CA GLY A 135 15.21 11.60 -21.11
C GLY A 135 15.57 10.99 -19.77
N ASP A 136 16.71 11.44 -19.21
CA ASP A 136 17.14 11.02 -17.88
C ASP A 136 16.50 11.93 -16.82
N VAL A 137 15.67 11.35 -15.95
CA VAL A 137 14.90 12.07 -14.92
C VAL A 137 15.39 11.81 -13.50
N ALA A 138 16.29 10.81 -13.32
CA ALA A 138 16.69 10.40 -11.98
C ALA A 138 17.54 11.47 -11.29
N GLY A 139 17.10 11.91 -10.11
CA GLY A 139 17.84 12.88 -9.28
C GLY A 139 17.92 14.30 -9.85
N LYS A 140 17.23 14.62 -10.93
CA LYS A 140 17.21 15.98 -11.51
C LYS A 140 16.14 16.86 -10.88
N PRO A 141 16.45 18.11 -10.53
CA PRO A 141 15.45 19.07 -10.10
C PRO A 141 14.61 19.58 -11.29
N GLY A 142 13.38 19.98 -11.02
CA GLY A 142 12.53 20.68 -11.99
C GLY A 142 12.03 19.81 -13.15
N VAL A 143 12.05 18.48 -13.02
CA VAL A 143 11.51 17.56 -14.01
C VAL A 143 10.00 17.79 -14.18
N LEU A 144 9.54 17.92 -15.42
CA LEU A 144 8.11 18.01 -15.72
C LEU A 144 7.42 16.69 -15.37
N VAL A 145 6.35 16.75 -14.58
CA VAL A 145 5.58 15.59 -14.18
C VAL A 145 4.08 15.83 -14.40
N ARG A 146 3.41 14.90 -15.06
CA ARG A 146 1.96 14.84 -15.16
C ARG A 146 1.46 13.55 -14.52
N VAL A 147 0.65 13.67 -13.49
CA VAL A 147 -0.15 12.53 -13.00
C VAL A 147 -1.45 12.50 -13.79
N HIS A 148 -1.71 11.41 -14.49
CA HIS A 148 -2.90 11.21 -15.31
C HIS A 148 -3.69 10.00 -14.80
N SER A 149 -4.97 10.17 -14.54
CA SER A 149 -5.88 9.07 -14.26
C SER A 149 -6.47 8.60 -15.58
N GLU A 150 -6.29 7.33 -15.93
CA GLU A 150 -6.81 6.73 -17.16
C GLU A 150 -8.29 7.02 -17.34
N CYS A 151 -8.65 7.48 -18.51
CA CYS A 151 -10.02 7.72 -18.93
C CYS A 151 -10.26 7.08 -20.31
N LEU A 152 -10.70 5.83 -20.33
CA LEU A 152 -10.88 5.07 -21.57
C LEU A 152 -11.68 5.84 -22.64
N THR A 153 -12.76 6.50 -22.22
CA THR A 153 -13.62 7.22 -23.16
C THR A 153 -12.97 8.50 -23.69
N GLY A 154 -12.20 9.23 -22.87
CA GLY A 154 -11.51 10.45 -23.28
C GLY A 154 -10.21 10.14 -24.01
N ASP A 155 -9.41 9.24 -23.48
CA ASP A 155 -8.05 8.96 -23.96
C ASP A 155 -8.05 8.11 -25.24
N VAL A 156 -8.97 7.12 -25.34
CA VAL A 156 -9.00 6.18 -26.46
C VAL A 156 -10.09 6.53 -27.47
N PHE A 157 -11.33 6.85 -27.00
CA PHE A 157 -12.46 7.10 -27.92
C PHE A 157 -12.68 8.56 -28.24
N GLY A 158 -11.86 9.48 -27.69
CA GLY A 158 -11.96 10.91 -27.99
C GLY A 158 -13.29 11.52 -27.54
N SER A 159 -13.87 11.07 -26.43
CA SER A 159 -15.12 11.58 -25.90
C SER A 159 -15.03 13.10 -25.66
N ARG A 160 -16.03 13.83 -26.12
CA ARG A 160 -16.16 15.29 -25.91
C ARG A 160 -16.85 15.64 -24.60
N ARG A 161 -17.15 14.65 -23.75
CA ARG A 161 -17.74 14.87 -22.42
C ARG A 161 -16.70 15.24 -21.36
N CYS A 162 -15.42 15.05 -21.65
CA CYS A 162 -14.28 15.41 -20.81
C CYS A 162 -13.12 15.89 -21.69
N ASP A 163 -12.11 16.44 -21.07
CA ASP A 163 -10.88 16.93 -21.70
C ASP A 163 -9.66 16.02 -21.39
N CYS A 164 -9.88 14.80 -20.89
CA CYS A 164 -8.81 13.87 -20.49
C CYS A 164 -7.83 13.61 -21.65
N GLY A 165 -8.32 13.22 -22.82
CA GLY A 165 -7.49 12.98 -23.99
C GLY A 165 -6.66 14.19 -24.43
N PRO A 166 -7.29 15.37 -24.67
CA PRO A 166 -6.54 16.60 -24.95
C PRO A 166 -5.49 16.96 -23.91
N GLN A 167 -5.78 16.78 -22.61
CA GLN A 167 -4.82 17.02 -21.53
C GLN A 167 -3.64 16.05 -21.59
N LEU A 168 -3.88 14.76 -21.83
CA LEU A 168 -2.83 13.76 -22.00
C LEU A 168 -1.93 14.10 -23.20
N HIS A 169 -2.52 14.37 -24.33
CA HIS A 169 -1.79 14.73 -25.56
C HIS A 169 -0.95 16.00 -25.38
N GLN A 170 -1.49 17.01 -24.70
CA GLN A 170 -0.75 18.22 -24.40
C GLN A 170 0.43 17.96 -23.48
N ALA A 171 0.27 17.13 -22.43
CA ALA A 171 1.34 16.76 -21.55
C ALA A 171 2.44 16.00 -22.29
N MET A 172 2.08 15.07 -23.18
CA MET A 172 3.05 14.34 -24.02
C MET A 172 3.87 15.28 -24.89
N ARG A 173 3.25 16.27 -25.56
CA ARG A 173 3.97 17.29 -26.34
C ARG A 173 4.92 18.10 -25.50
N GLN A 174 4.47 18.63 -24.35
CA GLN A 174 5.29 19.43 -23.46
C GLN A 174 6.51 18.67 -22.94
N VAL A 175 6.33 17.41 -22.54
CA VAL A 175 7.44 16.58 -22.09
C VAL A 175 8.40 16.25 -23.25
N ALA A 176 7.87 16.00 -24.45
CA ALA A 176 8.70 15.74 -25.63
C ALA A 176 9.53 16.98 -26.02
N GLU A 177 8.91 18.15 -26.02
CA GLU A 177 9.59 19.45 -26.33
C GLU A 177 10.64 19.79 -25.27
N ALA A 178 10.35 19.56 -23.97
CA ALA A 178 11.30 19.75 -22.88
C ALA A 178 12.47 18.74 -22.93
N GLY A 179 12.31 17.62 -23.64
CA GLY A 179 13.30 16.55 -23.72
C GLY A 179 13.50 15.77 -22.40
N CYS A 180 12.80 16.12 -21.33
CA CYS A 180 12.91 15.51 -20.01
C CYS A 180 11.59 15.63 -19.24
N GLY A 181 11.01 14.51 -18.83
CA GLY A 181 9.78 14.50 -18.04
C GLY A 181 9.16 13.13 -17.89
N VAL A 182 8.05 13.07 -17.12
CA VAL A 182 7.30 11.85 -16.81
C VAL A 182 5.80 12.11 -16.87
N ILE A 183 5.07 11.19 -17.43
CA ILE A 183 3.61 11.17 -17.43
C ILE A 183 3.14 9.87 -16.79
#